data_bfeb801b49b721511871a1d160ab25f6
#
_entry.id   bfeb801b49b721511871a1d160ab25f6
#
_cell.length_a   1.000
_cell.length_b   1.000
_cell.length_c   1.000
_cell.angle_alpha   90.00
_cell.angle_beta   90.00
_cell.angle_gamma   90.00
#
_symmetry.space_group_name_H-M   'P 1'
#
loop_
_entity.id
_entity.type
_entity.pdbx_description
1 polymer ?
#
loop_
_entity_poly.entity_id
_entity_poly.type
_entity_poly.pdbx_seq_one_letter_code
_entity_poly.pdbx_strand_id
1 'polypeptide(L)'
;EYPRVERSFEDIDLVFDYNWNSIYAVLKFAKDKKAKIIYSGSSTKFGDQGTTIHQSPYAFVKHTNCELIKTYCEWFNLKYAITYFYNVYGEGEIALGQYATVVAIFLHLKKSGEKVLPVVSPGTQKRNFTDVRDIVNGLLLVAEKGYGDGYGIGSHQSFSILQLADMIGLPVKMLPARKGNRLDAPVLSDKTTALGWEAKYFLKDYIKKEKSLK
;
A
#
# COMPACT_ATOMS: atom_id res chain seq x y z
N GLU A 1 10.14 -1.62 7.82
CA GLU A 1 9.59 -2.81 7.14
C GLU A 1 10.05 -2.89 5.69
N TYR A 2 10.20 -4.11 5.17
CA TYR A 2 10.51 -4.40 3.77
C TYR A 2 9.20 -4.39 2.94
N PRO A 3 8.98 -3.45 2.00
CA PRO A 3 7.66 -3.23 1.40
C PRO A 3 7.53 -3.72 -0.06
N ARG A 4 8.21 -4.81 -0.44
CA ARG A 4 8.23 -5.30 -1.83
C ARG A 4 7.75 -6.73 -1.97
N VAL A 5 6.67 -6.92 -2.76
CA VAL A 5 6.06 -8.25 -2.98
C VAL A 5 6.97 -9.12 -3.82
N GLU A 6 7.37 -8.69 -5.02
CA GLU A 6 8.16 -9.48 -5.96
C GLU A 6 9.54 -9.85 -5.40
N ARG A 7 10.28 -8.85 -4.92
CA ARG A 7 11.62 -9.06 -4.38
C ARG A 7 11.66 -9.80 -3.05
N SER A 8 10.52 -9.95 -2.37
CA SER A 8 10.46 -10.70 -1.12
C SER A 8 10.83 -12.19 -1.28
N PHE A 9 10.83 -12.70 -2.50
CA PHE A 9 11.28 -14.06 -2.79
C PHE A 9 12.82 -14.18 -2.81
N GLU A 10 13.50 -13.11 -3.22
CA GLU A 10 14.97 -13.05 -3.27
C GLU A 10 15.53 -12.61 -1.91
N ASP A 11 14.87 -11.65 -1.28
CA ASP A 11 15.30 -10.98 -0.05
C ASP A 11 14.54 -11.54 1.19
N ILE A 12 14.28 -12.85 1.24
CA ILE A 12 13.42 -13.48 2.26
C ILE A 12 13.93 -13.21 3.69
N ASP A 13 15.23 -13.25 3.90
CA ASP A 13 15.84 -13.00 5.22
C ASP A 13 15.59 -11.56 5.68
N LEU A 14 15.70 -10.58 4.77
CA LEU A 14 15.38 -9.18 5.07
C LEU A 14 13.89 -8.98 5.37
N VAL A 15 13.01 -9.72 4.69
CA VAL A 15 11.57 -9.67 4.97
C VAL A 15 11.27 -10.14 6.38
N PHE A 16 11.85 -11.25 6.81
CA PHE A 16 11.64 -11.75 8.17
C PHE A 16 12.31 -10.86 9.22
N ASP A 17 13.52 -10.40 8.98
CA ASP A 17 14.21 -9.52 9.92
C ASP A 17 13.48 -8.17 10.09
N TYR A 18 13.16 -7.50 8.99
CA TYR A 18 12.57 -6.16 9.05
C TYR A 18 11.06 -6.15 9.32
N ASN A 19 10.33 -7.21 8.98
CA ASN A 19 8.88 -7.21 9.16
C ASN A 19 8.44 -8.07 10.35
N TRP A 20 9.11 -9.18 10.63
CA TRP A 20 8.74 -10.06 11.74
C TRP A 20 9.45 -9.69 13.05
N ASN A 21 10.78 -9.61 13.04
CA ASN A 21 11.52 -9.31 14.25
C ASN A 21 11.24 -7.90 14.78
N SER A 22 11.08 -6.92 13.89
CA SER A 22 10.79 -5.54 14.29
C SER A 22 9.43 -5.38 14.99
N ILE A 23 8.39 -6.12 14.57
CA ILE A 23 7.06 -6.00 15.20
C ILE A 23 7.08 -6.47 16.65
N TYR A 24 7.84 -7.51 16.97
CA TYR A 24 7.95 -7.97 18.34
C TYR A 24 8.59 -6.92 19.27
N ALA A 25 9.60 -6.22 18.78
CA ALA A 25 10.22 -5.12 19.53
C ALA A 25 9.21 -3.96 19.78
N VAL A 26 8.41 -3.62 18.76
CA VAL A 26 7.34 -2.60 18.88
C VAL A 26 6.27 -3.04 19.90
N LEU A 27 5.86 -4.30 19.85
CA LEU A 27 4.87 -4.86 20.79
C LEU A 27 5.36 -4.83 22.24
N LYS A 28 6.64 -5.19 22.48
CA LYS A 28 7.25 -5.04 23.80
C LYS A 28 7.21 -3.60 24.31
N PHE A 29 7.68 -2.67 23.47
CA PHE A 29 7.67 -1.25 23.81
C PHE A 29 6.25 -0.75 24.10
N ALA A 30 5.28 -1.09 23.27
CA ALA A 30 3.88 -0.71 23.46
C ALA A 30 3.30 -1.26 24.78
N LYS A 31 3.65 -2.49 25.15
CA LYS A 31 3.27 -3.08 26.44
C LYS A 31 3.86 -2.30 27.61
N ASP A 32 5.15 -2.03 27.57
CA ASP A 32 5.85 -1.33 28.67
C ASP A 32 5.31 0.12 28.86
N LYS A 33 4.91 0.78 27.76
CA LYS A 33 4.36 2.14 27.77
C LYS A 33 2.84 2.19 27.84
N LYS A 34 2.13 1.06 27.81
CA LYS A 34 0.66 0.97 27.69
C LYS A 34 0.14 1.79 26.50
N ALA A 35 0.90 1.80 25.39
CA ALA A 35 0.60 2.58 24.22
C ALA A 35 -0.39 1.85 23.29
N LYS A 36 -1.25 2.60 22.61
CA LYS A 36 -2.08 2.08 21.51
C LYS A 36 -1.21 1.82 20.29
N ILE A 37 -1.41 0.67 19.65
CA ILE A 37 -0.69 0.27 18.44
C ILE A 37 -1.54 0.60 17.22
N ILE A 38 -0.97 1.33 16.26
CA ILE A 38 -1.55 1.50 14.93
C ILE A 38 -0.64 0.78 13.95
N TYR A 39 -1.15 -0.28 13.33
CA TYR A 39 -0.38 -1.10 12.41
C TYR A 39 -0.82 -0.89 10.97
N SER A 40 0.15 -0.65 10.09
CA SER A 40 -0.06 -0.58 8.66
C SER A 40 -0.01 -1.99 8.06
N GLY A 41 -1.16 -2.64 7.99
CA GLY A 41 -1.35 -3.88 7.26
C GLY A 41 -1.18 -3.67 5.75
N SER A 42 -1.34 -4.75 4.98
CA SER A 42 -1.26 -4.70 3.52
C SER A 42 -2.57 -5.10 2.87
N SER A 43 -3.01 -4.34 1.88
CA SER A 43 -4.17 -4.70 1.04
C SER A 43 -3.94 -6.00 0.22
N THR A 44 -2.73 -6.56 0.22
CA THR A 44 -2.48 -7.92 -0.32
C THR A 44 -3.33 -8.97 0.39
N LYS A 45 -3.73 -8.76 1.65
CA LYS A 45 -4.66 -9.63 2.37
C LYS A 45 -5.99 -9.85 1.64
N PHE A 46 -6.43 -8.88 0.85
CA PHE A 46 -7.75 -8.87 0.22
C PHE A 46 -7.69 -9.13 -1.30
N GLY A 47 -6.50 -9.36 -1.85
CA GLY A 47 -6.32 -9.61 -3.28
C GLY A 47 -6.92 -10.96 -3.70
N ASP A 48 -7.46 -10.99 -4.95
CA ASP A 48 -7.97 -12.19 -5.60
C ASP A 48 -8.84 -13.05 -4.66
N GLN A 49 -9.83 -12.41 -4.03
CA GLN A 49 -10.78 -13.01 -3.06
C GLN A 49 -10.11 -13.58 -1.78
N GLY A 50 -9.02 -12.97 -1.33
CA GLY A 50 -8.32 -13.38 -0.11
C GLY A 50 -7.29 -14.50 -0.29
N THR A 51 -7.08 -14.98 -1.52
CA THR A 51 -6.10 -16.06 -1.80
C THR A 51 -4.65 -15.58 -1.83
N THR A 52 -4.43 -14.27 -1.82
CA THR A 52 -3.09 -13.68 -1.99
C THR A 52 -2.21 -13.66 -0.73
N ILE A 53 -2.74 -14.10 0.41
CA ILE A 53 -2.00 -14.12 1.70
C ILE A 53 -0.73 -14.96 1.61
N HIS A 54 -0.79 -16.09 0.90
CA HIS A 54 0.34 -17.04 0.78
C HIS A 54 1.12 -16.86 -0.53
N GLN A 55 0.82 -15.84 -1.32
CA GLN A 55 1.45 -15.67 -2.64
C GLN A 55 2.86 -15.09 -2.60
N SER A 56 3.32 -14.57 -1.46
CA SER A 56 4.68 -14.09 -1.29
C SER A 56 5.10 -14.05 0.18
N PRO A 57 6.42 -14.12 0.48
CA PRO A 57 6.92 -13.93 1.84
C PRO A 57 6.45 -12.62 2.48
N TYR A 58 6.42 -11.52 1.72
CA TYR A 58 5.89 -10.23 2.18
C TYR A 58 4.42 -10.32 2.61
N ALA A 59 3.55 -10.88 1.75
CA ALA A 59 2.13 -10.99 2.04
C ALA A 59 1.87 -11.87 3.26
N PHE A 60 2.59 -12.99 3.35
CA PHE A 60 2.52 -13.91 4.48
C PHE A 60 2.89 -13.22 5.80
N VAL A 61 4.05 -12.56 5.87
CA VAL A 61 4.50 -11.91 7.10
C VAL A 61 3.58 -10.75 7.49
N LYS A 62 3.13 -9.93 6.53
CA LYS A 62 2.17 -8.85 6.82
C LYS A 62 0.85 -9.36 7.39
N HIS A 63 0.34 -10.49 6.89
CA HIS A 63 -0.86 -11.13 7.44
C HIS A 63 -0.61 -11.68 8.84
N THR A 64 0.47 -12.44 9.02
CA THR A 64 0.80 -13.07 10.31
C THR A 64 1.04 -12.02 11.39
N ASN A 65 1.64 -10.88 11.05
CA ASN A 65 1.78 -9.75 11.97
C ASN A 65 0.43 -9.19 12.44
N CYS A 66 -0.59 -9.16 11.57
CA CYS A 66 -1.92 -8.76 12.02
C CYS A 66 -2.47 -9.72 13.09
N GLU A 67 -2.32 -11.02 12.91
CA GLU A 67 -2.77 -12.01 13.90
C GLU A 67 -1.93 -11.95 15.19
N LEU A 68 -0.62 -11.77 15.08
CA LEU A 68 0.26 -11.58 16.23
C LEU A 68 -0.17 -10.34 17.05
N ILE A 69 -0.43 -9.21 16.40
CA ILE A 69 -0.85 -7.98 17.09
C ILE A 69 -2.17 -8.18 17.83
N LYS A 70 -3.16 -8.80 17.19
CA LYS A 70 -4.46 -9.10 17.82
C LYS A 70 -4.27 -9.91 19.08
N THR A 71 -3.60 -11.05 18.96
CA THR A 71 -3.39 -12.00 20.06
C THR A 71 -2.54 -11.39 21.18
N TYR A 72 -1.46 -10.69 20.83
CA TYR A 72 -0.60 -10.03 21.81
C TYR A 72 -1.34 -8.94 22.59
N CYS A 73 -2.13 -8.11 21.88
CA CYS A 73 -2.90 -7.06 22.52
C CYS A 73 -4.00 -7.62 23.43
N GLU A 74 -4.60 -8.76 23.08
CA GLU A 74 -5.56 -9.47 23.94
C GLU A 74 -4.87 -9.98 25.21
N TRP A 75 -3.73 -10.67 25.11
CA TRP A 75 -2.99 -11.17 26.26
C TRP A 75 -2.61 -10.08 27.27
N PHE A 76 -2.29 -8.89 26.79
CA PHE A 76 -1.76 -7.80 27.62
C PHE A 76 -2.72 -6.62 27.79
N ASN A 77 -3.98 -6.78 27.38
CA ASN A 77 -5.03 -5.74 27.44
C ASN A 77 -4.58 -4.40 26.86
N LEU A 78 -4.00 -4.44 25.64
CA LEU A 78 -3.55 -3.26 24.90
C LEU A 78 -4.57 -2.84 23.86
N LYS A 79 -4.64 -1.54 23.57
CA LYS A 79 -5.43 -1.03 22.47
C LYS A 79 -4.66 -1.13 21.16
N TYR A 80 -5.33 -1.49 20.06
CA TYR A 80 -4.75 -1.50 18.73
C TYR A 80 -5.76 -1.09 17.66
N ALA A 81 -5.27 -0.67 16.51
CA ALA A 81 -6.04 -0.60 15.27
C ALA A 81 -5.16 -1.02 14.09
N ILE A 82 -5.73 -1.82 13.17
CA ILE A 82 -5.04 -2.30 11.98
C ILE A 82 -5.65 -1.61 10.76
N THR A 83 -4.78 -0.90 10.02
CA THR A 83 -5.13 -0.17 8.80
C THR A 83 -4.61 -0.90 7.58
N TYR A 84 -5.22 -0.67 6.40
CA TYR A 84 -4.82 -1.28 5.13
C TYR A 84 -4.73 -0.22 4.06
N PHE A 85 -3.54 -0.02 3.49
CA PHE A 85 -3.32 0.98 2.45
C PHE A 85 -3.46 0.37 1.06
N TYR A 86 -3.93 1.21 0.15
CA TYR A 86 -4.06 0.89 -1.27
C TYR A 86 -3.17 1.87 -2.05
N ASN A 87 -2.34 1.34 -2.90
CA ASN A 87 -1.37 2.03 -3.80
C ASN A 87 -1.21 3.55 -3.55
N VAL A 88 -0.43 3.90 -2.54
CA VAL A 88 -0.21 5.29 -2.13
C VAL A 88 0.60 6.02 -3.20
N TYR A 89 0.22 7.25 -3.50
CA TYR A 89 0.97 8.18 -4.36
C TYR A 89 0.99 9.57 -3.73
N GLY A 90 1.84 10.47 -4.22
CA GLY A 90 1.86 11.85 -3.80
C GLY A 90 3.24 12.49 -3.80
N GLU A 91 3.32 13.70 -3.26
CA GLU A 91 4.58 14.42 -3.15
C GLU A 91 5.60 13.67 -2.29
N GLY A 92 6.87 13.68 -2.73
CA GLY A 92 7.94 12.92 -2.07
C GLY A 92 8.04 11.45 -2.47
N GLU A 93 7.22 10.99 -3.42
CA GLU A 93 7.21 9.61 -3.91
C GLU A 93 8.55 9.25 -4.58
N ILE A 94 9.06 8.04 -4.29
CA ILE A 94 10.34 7.58 -4.82
C ILE A 94 10.16 7.12 -6.28
N ALA A 95 10.89 7.75 -7.21
CA ALA A 95 10.82 7.47 -8.64
C ALA A 95 11.89 6.50 -9.15
N LEU A 96 13.01 6.34 -8.42
CA LEU A 96 14.16 5.55 -8.84
C LEU A 96 14.51 4.47 -7.80
N GLY A 97 15.18 3.42 -8.27
CA GLY A 97 15.65 2.34 -7.41
C GLY A 97 14.55 1.33 -7.02
N GLN A 98 14.90 0.46 -6.10
CA GLN A 98 14.05 -0.69 -5.73
C GLN A 98 12.73 -0.30 -5.03
N TYR A 99 12.65 0.88 -4.45
CA TYR A 99 11.44 1.35 -3.75
C TYR A 99 10.56 2.28 -4.60
N ALA A 100 10.89 2.45 -5.87
CA ALA A 100 10.12 3.27 -6.79
C ALA A 100 8.70 2.74 -7.00
N THR A 101 7.74 3.67 -7.11
CA THR A 101 6.33 3.36 -7.31
C THR A 101 5.92 3.66 -8.75
N VAL A 102 4.87 3.02 -9.24
CA VAL A 102 4.52 3.12 -10.67
C VAL A 102 4.13 4.54 -11.09
N VAL A 103 3.46 5.31 -10.21
CA VAL A 103 3.08 6.70 -10.51
C VAL A 103 4.32 7.57 -10.64
N ALA A 104 5.22 7.49 -9.65
CA ALA A 104 6.47 8.24 -9.66
C ALA A 104 7.39 7.85 -10.83
N ILE A 105 7.52 6.54 -11.13
CA ILE A 105 8.30 6.07 -12.29
C ILE A 105 7.77 6.70 -13.58
N PHE A 106 6.46 6.65 -13.82
CA PHE A 106 5.87 7.14 -15.06
C PHE A 106 6.00 8.66 -15.20
N LEU A 107 5.79 9.40 -14.13
CA LEU A 107 6.00 10.85 -14.10
C LEU A 107 7.47 11.22 -14.31
N HIS A 108 8.39 10.50 -13.67
CA HIS A 108 9.83 10.71 -13.85
C HIS A 108 10.26 10.46 -15.30
N LEU A 109 9.87 9.33 -15.89
CA LEU A 109 10.18 9.01 -17.30
C LEU A 109 9.65 10.08 -18.25
N LYS A 110 8.43 10.58 -18.01
CA LYS A 110 7.86 11.69 -18.79
C LYS A 110 8.69 12.96 -18.67
N LYS A 111 9.07 13.35 -17.43
CA LYS A 111 9.88 14.55 -17.17
C LYS A 111 11.30 14.43 -17.74
N SER A 112 11.87 13.23 -17.77
CA SER A 112 13.19 12.94 -18.35
C SER A 112 13.19 12.87 -19.88
N GLY A 113 12.05 13.07 -20.55
CA GLY A 113 11.94 13.07 -22.00
C GLY A 113 11.87 11.68 -22.65
N GLU A 114 11.67 10.63 -21.85
CA GLU A 114 11.44 9.28 -22.37
C GLU A 114 10.19 9.24 -23.25
N LYS A 115 10.21 8.35 -24.24
CA LYS A 115 9.17 8.25 -25.26
C LYS A 115 8.19 7.10 -25.01
N VAL A 116 8.53 6.17 -24.10
CA VAL A 116 7.78 4.94 -23.88
C VAL A 116 7.76 4.59 -22.40
N LEU A 117 6.62 4.11 -21.90
CA LEU A 117 6.46 3.64 -20.52
C LEU A 117 6.55 2.11 -20.44
N PRO A 118 7.36 1.55 -19.53
CA PRO A 118 7.40 0.11 -19.31
C PRO A 118 6.17 -0.33 -18.51
N VAL A 119 5.33 -1.19 -19.07
CA VAL A 119 4.12 -1.73 -18.42
C VAL A 119 4.23 -3.24 -18.28
N VAL A 120 4.17 -3.73 -17.05
CA VAL A 120 4.18 -5.16 -16.74
C VAL A 120 2.85 -5.79 -17.16
N SER A 121 2.94 -6.88 -17.94
CA SER A 121 1.77 -7.61 -18.44
C SER A 121 0.89 -8.14 -17.30
N PRO A 122 -0.45 -8.15 -17.49
CA PRO A 122 -1.17 -7.77 -18.73
C PRO A 122 -1.43 -6.25 -18.85
N GLY A 123 -1.10 -5.41 -17.87
CA GLY A 123 -1.38 -3.97 -17.85
C GLY A 123 -2.84 -3.62 -17.47
N THR A 124 -3.74 -4.60 -17.52
CA THR A 124 -5.16 -4.44 -17.16
C THR A 124 -5.42 -4.58 -15.67
N GLN A 125 -4.42 -5.02 -14.87
CA GLN A 125 -4.52 -5.08 -13.42
C GLN A 125 -4.89 -3.73 -12.84
N LYS A 126 -5.97 -3.69 -12.05
CA LYS A 126 -6.50 -2.47 -11.45
C LYS A 126 -5.86 -2.18 -10.10
N ARG A 127 -5.75 -0.89 -9.80
CA ARG A 127 -5.24 -0.38 -8.52
C ARG A 127 -6.07 0.81 -8.07
N ASN A 128 -6.37 0.84 -6.78
CA ASN A 128 -6.95 1.99 -6.10
C ASN A 128 -5.80 2.88 -5.65
N PHE A 129 -5.57 3.95 -6.38
CA PHE A 129 -4.53 4.92 -6.06
C PHE A 129 -5.06 5.93 -5.05
N THR A 130 -4.38 6.08 -3.92
CA THR A 130 -4.80 6.94 -2.82
C THR A 130 -3.70 7.95 -2.51
N ASP A 131 -4.06 9.23 -2.44
CA ASP A 131 -3.10 10.31 -2.12
C ASP A 131 -2.55 10.14 -0.70
N VAL A 132 -1.27 10.41 -0.51
CA VAL A 132 -0.59 10.27 0.79
C VAL A 132 -1.23 11.15 1.88
N ARG A 133 -1.79 12.31 1.51
CA ARG A 133 -2.48 13.20 2.46
C ARG A 133 -3.77 12.57 2.99
N ASP A 134 -4.51 11.86 2.14
CA ASP A 134 -5.71 11.10 2.54
C ASP A 134 -5.33 9.92 3.42
N ILE A 135 -4.21 9.25 3.12
CA ILE A 135 -3.67 8.18 3.98
C ILE A 135 -3.34 8.71 5.38
N VAL A 136 -2.60 9.82 5.45
CA VAL A 136 -2.23 10.44 6.75
C VAL A 136 -3.45 10.86 7.53
N ASN A 137 -4.43 11.51 6.90
CA ASN A 137 -5.69 11.90 7.54
C ASN A 137 -6.46 10.69 8.07
N GLY A 138 -6.52 9.61 7.29
CA GLY A 138 -7.16 8.36 7.71
C GLY A 138 -6.44 7.70 8.89
N LEU A 139 -5.10 7.69 8.87
CA LEU A 139 -4.29 7.17 9.98
C LEU A 139 -4.53 7.94 11.28
N LEU A 140 -4.54 9.27 11.24
CA LEU A 140 -4.78 10.10 12.41
C LEU A 140 -6.18 9.86 12.97
N LEU A 141 -7.18 9.76 12.11
CA LEU A 141 -8.56 9.48 12.50
C LEU A 141 -8.70 8.09 13.15
N VAL A 142 -8.06 7.06 12.57
CA VAL A 142 -8.06 5.71 13.13
C VAL A 142 -7.24 5.66 14.44
N ALA A 143 -6.17 6.41 14.53
CA ALA A 143 -5.38 6.50 15.76
C ALA A 143 -6.23 7.06 16.92
N GLU A 144 -7.03 8.07 16.66
CA GLU A 144 -7.92 8.68 17.64
C GLU A 144 -9.12 7.80 17.98
N LYS A 145 -9.89 7.38 16.96
CA LYS A 145 -11.23 6.79 17.15
C LYS A 145 -11.31 5.29 16.86
N GLY A 146 -10.35 4.72 16.12
CA GLY A 146 -10.40 3.32 15.70
C GLY A 146 -10.01 2.34 16.80
N TYR A 147 -10.58 1.12 16.73
CA TYR A 147 -10.21 -0.02 17.57
C TYR A 147 -10.39 -1.32 16.78
N GLY A 148 -9.42 -2.23 16.89
CA GLY A 148 -9.47 -3.55 16.25
C GLY A 148 -9.01 -3.52 14.79
N ASP A 149 -9.45 -4.48 14.00
CA ASP A 149 -9.03 -4.72 12.63
C ASP A 149 -10.01 -4.14 11.59
N GLY A 150 -9.55 -3.94 10.35
CA GLY A 150 -10.39 -3.72 9.17
C GLY A 150 -10.52 -2.26 8.72
N TYR A 151 -9.61 -1.38 9.10
CA TYR A 151 -9.63 0.02 8.64
C TYR A 151 -8.93 0.18 7.30
N GLY A 152 -9.64 -0.03 6.19
CA GLY A 152 -9.13 0.27 4.85
C GLY A 152 -9.08 1.77 4.59
N ILE A 153 -7.92 2.28 4.18
CA ILE A 153 -7.73 3.67 3.79
C ILE A 153 -7.40 3.67 2.30
N GLY A 154 -8.41 3.80 1.47
CA GLY A 154 -8.26 3.68 0.03
C GLY A 154 -9.36 4.40 -0.75
N SER A 155 -8.95 5.15 -1.79
CA SER A 155 -9.89 5.75 -2.73
C SER A 155 -10.66 4.66 -3.48
N HIS A 156 -11.95 4.86 -3.67
CA HIS A 156 -12.78 3.97 -4.50
C HIS A 156 -12.48 4.11 -6.00
N GLN A 157 -11.76 5.16 -6.42
CA GLN A 157 -11.34 5.28 -7.80
C GLN A 157 -10.26 4.25 -8.12
N SER A 158 -10.53 3.43 -9.12
CA SER A 158 -9.65 2.35 -9.56
C SER A 158 -9.25 2.57 -11.02
N PHE A 159 -7.96 2.42 -11.31
CA PHE A 159 -7.41 2.55 -12.65
C PHE A 159 -6.50 1.37 -12.97
N SER A 160 -6.55 0.89 -14.22
CA SER A 160 -5.56 -0.06 -14.71
C SER A 160 -4.21 0.64 -14.94
N ILE A 161 -3.13 -0.14 -15.02
CA ILE A 161 -1.80 0.42 -15.32
C ILE A 161 -1.76 1.03 -16.74
N LEU A 162 -2.54 0.45 -17.68
CA LEU A 162 -2.69 1.04 -19.02
C LEU A 162 -3.43 2.38 -18.96
N GLN A 163 -4.50 2.51 -18.15
CA GLN A 163 -5.18 3.79 -17.95
C GLN A 163 -4.27 4.84 -17.28
N LEU A 164 -3.42 4.42 -16.34
CA LEU A 164 -2.42 5.31 -15.75
C LEU A 164 -1.43 5.79 -16.83
N ALA A 165 -0.94 4.90 -17.69
CA ALA A 165 -0.03 5.26 -18.78
C ALA A 165 -0.68 6.24 -19.77
N ASP A 166 -1.96 6.05 -20.09
CA ASP A 166 -2.75 6.97 -20.91
C ASP A 166 -2.84 8.36 -20.28
N MET A 167 -3.11 8.46 -18.98
CA MET A 167 -3.12 9.75 -18.25
C MET A 167 -1.77 10.47 -18.32
N ILE A 168 -0.64 9.73 -18.31
CA ILE A 168 0.71 10.28 -18.50
C ILE A 168 0.91 10.77 -19.94
N GLY A 169 0.27 10.09 -20.92
CA GLY A 169 0.30 10.47 -22.33
C GLY A 169 1.59 10.06 -23.04
N LEU A 170 2.04 8.83 -22.80
CA LEU A 170 3.14 8.19 -23.54
C LEU A 170 2.73 6.78 -24.00
N PRO A 171 3.24 6.32 -25.15
CA PRO A 171 3.09 4.94 -25.59
C PRO A 171 3.64 3.94 -24.56
N VAL A 172 3.16 2.71 -24.60
CA VAL A 172 3.58 1.66 -23.68
C VAL A 172 4.44 0.60 -24.38
N LYS A 173 5.43 0.08 -23.64
CA LYS A 173 6.18 -1.12 -23.97
C LYS A 173 5.82 -2.19 -22.93
N MET A 174 5.19 -3.28 -23.39
CA MET A 174 4.82 -4.38 -22.49
C MET A 174 6.06 -5.15 -22.04
N LEU A 175 6.14 -5.40 -20.74
CA LEU A 175 7.14 -6.26 -20.10
C LEU A 175 6.51 -7.60 -19.69
N PRO A 176 7.31 -8.66 -19.49
CA PRO A 176 6.82 -9.93 -18.97
C PRO A 176 6.03 -9.78 -17.66
N ALA A 177 5.07 -10.69 -17.43
CA ALA A 177 4.33 -10.73 -16.18
C ALA A 177 5.26 -11.03 -14.99
N ARG A 178 4.90 -10.51 -13.80
CA ARG A 178 5.66 -10.70 -12.56
C ARG A 178 4.98 -11.71 -11.63
N LYS A 179 5.78 -12.50 -10.93
CA LYS A 179 5.30 -13.40 -9.88
C LYS A 179 4.67 -12.61 -8.73
N GLY A 180 3.55 -13.09 -8.18
CA GLY A 180 2.86 -12.45 -7.06
C GLY A 180 2.09 -11.16 -7.42
N ASN A 181 1.94 -10.84 -8.71
CA ASN A 181 1.20 -9.65 -9.16
C ASN A 181 -0.30 -9.94 -9.18
N ARG A 182 -1.02 -9.47 -8.16
CA ARG A 182 -2.49 -9.60 -8.10
C ARG A 182 -3.20 -8.82 -9.21
N LEU A 183 -4.37 -9.29 -9.64
CA LEU A 183 -5.17 -8.62 -10.66
C LEU A 183 -5.99 -7.48 -10.08
N ASP A 184 -6.65 -7.70 -8.93
CA ASP A 184 -7.48 -6.68 -8.27
C ASP A 184 -7.48 -6.89 -6.74
N ALA A 185 -7.99 -5.91 -6.01
CA ALA A 185 -8.35 -6.05 -4.60
C ALA A 185 -9.46 -5.05 -4.26
N PRO A 186 -10.55 -5.50 -3.60
CA PRO A 186 -11.61 -4.59 -3.17
C PRO A 186 -11.09 -3.60 -2.14
N VAL A 187 -11.58 -2.38 -2.17
CA VAL A 187 -11.35 -1.39 -1.11
C VAL A 187 -12.35 -1.64 0.01
N LEU A 188 -11.85 -2.01 1.17
CA LEU A 188 -12.65 -2.25 2.38
C LEU A 188 -12.55 -1.02 3.29
N SER A 189 -13.19 0.08 2.93
CA SER A 189 -13.11 1.35 3.67
C SER A 189 -14.30 1.65 4.58
N ASP A 190 -15.30 0.78 4.68
CA ASP A 190 -16.55 1.03 5.41
C ASP A 190 -16.30 1.46 6.86
N LYS A 191 -15.42 0.77 7.58
CA LYS A 191 -15.06 1.15 8.95
C LYS A 191 -14.42 2.52 9.06
N THR A 192 -13.54 2.86 8.12
CA THR A 192 -12.84 4.15 8.09
C THR A 192 -13.79 5.27 7.70
N THR A 193 -14.67 5.01 6.73
CA THR A 193 -15.75 5.93 6.33
C THR A 193 -16.73 6.18 7.48
N ALA A 194 -17.08 5.15 8.24
CA ALA A 194 -17.95 5.29 9.43
C ALA A 194 -17.33 6.19 10.52
N LEU A 195 -16.00 6.36 10.55
CA LEU A 195 -15.32 7.34 11.41
C LEU A 195 -15.37 8.79 10.86
N GLY A 196 -15.88 8.98 9.63
CA GLY A 196 -15.93 10.27 8.94
C GLY A 196 -14.79 10.50 7.94
N TRP A 197 -14.04 9.45 7.56
CA TRP A 197 -12.99 9.57 6.54
C TRP A 197 -13.57 9.49 5.12
N GLU A 198 -13.03 10.31 4.24
CA GLU A 198 -13.26 10.27 2.79
C GLU A 198 -11.99 10.67 2.03
N ALA A 199 -11.81 10.14 0.81
CA ALA A 199 -10.73 10.55 -0.09
C ALA A 199 -11.08 11.91 -0.71
N LYS A 200 -10.15 12.87 -0.60
CA LYS A 200 -10.32 14.25 -1.09
C LYS A 200 -9.43 14.59 -2.28
N TYR A 201 -8.36 13.84 -2.47
CA TYR A 201 -7.37 14.10 -3.51
C TYR A 201 -7.35 12.97 -4.54
N PHE A 202 -7.41 13.32 -5.82
CA PHE A 202 -7.60 12.34 -6.89
C PHE A 202 -6.41 12.28 -7.84
N LEU A 203 -6.10 11.07 -8.31
CA LEU A 203 -4.93 10.78 -9.14
C LEU A 203 -4.88 11.61 -10.43
N LYS A 204 -6.01 11.83 -11.08
CA LYS A 204 -6.07 12.62 -12.32
C LYS A 204 -5.61 14.06 -12.10
N ASP A 205 -6.03 14.68 -10.99
CA ASP A 205 -5.67 16.07 -10.67
C ASP A 205 -4.18 16.17 -10.29
N TYR A 206 -3.68 15.18 -9.53
CA TYR A 206 -2.26 15.08 -9.21
C TYR A 206 -1.40 14.97 -10.46
N ILE A 207 -1.73 14.04 -11.37
CA ILE A 207 -0.99 13.87 -12.63
C ILE A 207 -1.06 15.15 -13.48
N LYS A 208 -2.21 15.80 -13.57
CA LYS A 208 -2.36 17.07 -14.30
C LYS A 208 -1.45 18.16 -13.72
N LYS A 209 -1.42 18.30 -12.39
CA LYS A 209 -0.52 19.22 -11.70
C LYS A 209 0.94 18.91 -12.00
N GLU A 210 1.35 17.65 -11.83
CA GLU A 210 2.74 17.21 -12.02
C GLU A 210 3.24 17.36 -13.48
N LYS A 211 2.35 17.23 -14.46
CA LYS A 211 2.66 17.48 -15.88
C LYS A 211 2.80 18.95 -16.22
N SER A 212 2.21 19.87 -15.45
CA SER A 212 2.32 21.33 -15.64
C SER A 212 3.57 21.93 -14.98
N LEU A 213 4.18 21.23 -14.05
CA LEU A 213 5.45 21.63 -13.44
C LEU A 213 6.60 21.30 -14.44
N LYS A 214 7.27 22.36 -14.93
CA LYS A 214 8.44 22.25 -15.83
C LYS A 214 9.69 21.85 -15.06
#